data_0081c05af7cc370eb8286869d7b4f8b3
#
_entry.id   0081c05af7cc370eb8286869d7b4f8b3
#
_cell.length_a   1.000
_cell.length_b   1.000
_cell.length_c   1.000
_cell.angle_alpha   90.00
_cell.angle_beta   90.00
_cell.angle_gamma   90.00
#
_symmetry.space_group_name_H-M   'P 1'
#
loop_
_entity.id
_entity.type
_entity.pdbx_description
1 polymer ?
#
loop_
_entity_poly.entity_id
_entity_poly.type
_entity_poly.pdbx_seq_one_letter_code
_entity_poly.pdbx_strand_id
1 'polypeptide(L)'
;MPRRHLSFAALLLVGCTSSNDAIDPGGKTFDAVAPEEVVTLTGTEPFWNLRIAGAAATWTTPENQPDGTRFAVTRFAGNNGLGFSGTLDGTALTATLTPGDCNDGMSDRRFPFVATIALGGETLQGCGYTDQQMFTGDKAP
;
A
#
# COMPACT_ATOMS: atom_id res chain seq x y z
N MET A 1 68.22 -48.06 19.46
CA MET A 1 66.81 -47.81 19.79
C MET A 1 66.39 -46.54 19.02
N PRO A 2 65.58 -46.66 18.02
CA PRO A 2 65.16 -45.47 17.25
C PRO A 2 63.96 -44.83 17.94
N ARG A 3 64.10 -43.54 18.23
CA ARG A 3 63.03 -42.63 18.71
C ARG A 3 62.03 -42.38 17.58
N ARG A 4 60.80 -42.80 17.76
CA ARG A 4 59.68 -42.43 16.86
C ARG A 4 59.20 -41.04 17.27
N HIS A 5 59.34 -40.07 16.34
CA HIS A 5 58.71 -38.77 16.42
C HIS A 5 57.27 -38.91 15.91
N LEU A 6 56.29 -38.74 16.81
CA LEU A 6 54.89 -38.56 16.42
C LEU A 6 54.74 -37.10 16.01
N SER A 7 54.52 -36.86 14.73
CA SER A 7 54.08 -35.55 14.25
C SER A 7 52.56 -35.44 14.46
N PHE A 8 52.17 -34.56 15.34
CA PHE A 8 50.78 -34.16 15.51
C PHE A 8 50.45 -33.14 14.39
N ALA A 9 49.67 -33.55 13.39
CA ALA A 9 49.07 -32.61 12.42
C ALA A 9 47.90 -31.94 13.08
N ALA A 10 48.03 -30.63 13.37
CA ALA A 10 46.93 -29.78 13.80
C ALA A 10 46.05 -29.43 12.59
N LEU A 11 44.84 -30.02 12.56
CA LEU A 11 43.80 -29.63 11.60
C LEU A 11 43.20 -28.31 12.04
N LEU A 12 43.55 -27.23 11.33
CA LEU A 12 42.89 -25.94 11.47
C LEU A 12 41.53 -26.02 10.77
N LEU A 13 40.45 -26.15 11.55
CA LEU A 13 39.10 -25.96 11.10
C LEU A 13 38.88 -24.44 10.87
N VAL A 14 38.97 -24.00 9.64
CA VAL A 14 38.50 -22.68 9.23
C VAL A 14 36.96 -22.72 9.32
N GLY A 15 36.43 -22.22 10.43
CA GLY A 15 35.03 -21.96 10.57
C GLY A 15 34.61 -20.86 9.61
N CYS A 16 33.84 -21.19 8.57
CA CYS A 16 33.07 -20.19 7.83
C CYS A 16 32.04 -19.61 8.80
N THR A 17 32.33 -18.45 9.35
CA THR A 17 31.26 -17.63 9.97
C THR A 17 30.38 -17.13 8.83
N SER A 18 29.25 -17.77 8.61
CA SER A 18 28.17 -17.19 7.86
C SER A 18 27.75 -15.93 8.57
N SER A 19 28.19 -14.80 8.06
CA SER A 19 27.59 -13.51 8.41
C SER A 19 26.15 -13.61 7.93
N ASN A 20 25.23 -13.91 8.86
CA ASN A 20 23.85 -13.57 8.69
C ASN A 20 23.83 -12.03 8.71
N ASP A 21 24.10 -11.41 7.59
CA ASP A 21 23.60 -10.07 7.32
C ASP A 21 22.08 -10.23 7.35
N ALA A 22 21.54 -10.11 8.56
CA ALA A 22 20.13 -9.83 8.73
C ALA A 22 19.91 -8.56 7.90
N ILE A 23 19.25 -8.73 6.75
CA ILE A 23 18.70 -7.61 6.01
C ILE A 23 17.86 -6.90 7.06
N ASP A 24 18.39 -5.79 7.57
CA ASP A 24 17.63 -4.91 8.44
C ASP A 24 16.40 -4.51 7.65
N PRO A 25 15.19 -4.93 8.02
CA PRO A 25 13.97 -4.46 7.39
C PRO A 25 13.66 -3.03 7.84
N GLY A 26 14.70 -2.23 8.10
CA GLY A 26 14.65 -0.87 8.63
C GLY A 26 13.99 0.16 7.71
N GLY A 27 13.23 -0.26 6.73
CA GLY A 27 12.21 0.56 6.10
C GLY A 27 11.10 0.83 7.12
N LYS A 28 11.02 2.06 7.62
CA LYS A 28 9.91 2.46 8.47
C LYS A 28 8.60 2.18 7.73
N THR A 29 7.76 1.34 8.30
CA THR A 29 6.41 1.08 7.78
C THR A 29 5.62 2.38 7.76
N PHE A 30 4.90 2.63 6.67
CA PHE A 30 4.05 3.80 6.52
C PHE A 30 2.98 3.85 7.63
N ASP A 31 3.00 4.91 8.42
CA ASP A 31 2.16 5.09 9.61
C ASP A 31 1.39 6.43 9.60
N ALA A 32 1.45 7.18 8.50
CA ALA A 32 0.80 8.49 8.39
C ALA A 32 -0.74 8.42 8.28
N VAL A 33 -1.30 7.22 8.07
CA VAL A 33 -2.75 6.96 8.09
C VAL A 33 -3.01 5.83 9.07
N ALA A 34 -3.77 6.12 10.11
CA ALA A 34 -4.13 5.12 11.12
C ALA A 34 -5.12 4.07 10.57
N PRO A 35 -5.13 2.84 11.11
CA PRO A 35 -6.05 1.79 10.64
C PRO A 35 -7.53 2.15 10.77
N GLU A 36 -7.87 3.04 11.70
CA GLU A 36 -9.24 3.49 11.99
C GLU A 36 -9.72 4.59 11.05
N GLU A 37 -8.80 5.25 10.33
CA GLU A 37 -9.18 6.32 9.40
C GLU A 37 -9.97 5.75 8.22
N VAL A 38 -11.01 6.46 7.86
CA VAL A 38 -11.77 6.17 6.64
C VAL A 38 -11.05 6.78 5.45
N VAL A 39 -10.58 5.93 4.57
CA VAL A 39 -9.87 6.33 3.35
C VAL A 39 -10.86 6.48 2.21
N THR A 40 -10.79 7.60 1.49
CA THR A 40 -11.56 7.84 0.28
C THR A 40 -10.63 8.14 -0.88
N LEU A 41 -10.76 7.35 -1.94
CA LEU A 41 -10.04 7.51 -3.20
C LEU A 41 -11.04 7.91 -4.27
N THR A 42 -10.66 8.82 -5.16
CA THR A 42 -11.56 9.33 -6.19
C THR A 42 -10.83 9.62 -7.49
N GLY A 43 -11.47 9.33 -8.61
CA GLY A 43 -11.00 9.65 -9.95
C GLY A 43 -12.06 10.35 -10.75
N THR A 44 -11.65 11.06 -11.81
CA THR A 44 -12.53 11.90 -12.63
C THR A 44 -12.61 11.46 -14.09
N GLU A 45 -11.69 10.63 -14.56
CA GLU A 45 -11.69 10.12 -15.92
C GLU A 45 -11.25 8.64 -15.99
N PRO A 46 -12.19 7.71 -15.90
CA PRO A 46 -13.63 7.86 -15.62
C PRO A 46 -13.91 8.28 -14.17
N PHE A 47 -15.15 8.69 -13.89
CA PHE A 47 -15.58 8.95 -12.50
C PHE A 47 -15.71 7.66 -11.71
N TRP A 48 -15.01 7.58 -10.61
CA TRP A 48 -15.10 6.50 -9.64
C TRP A 48 -14.80 7.00 -8.24
N ASN A 49 -15.29 6.27 -7.25
CA ASN A 49 -14.98 6.49 -5.85
C ASN A 49 -14.81 5.14 -5.15
N LEU A 50 -13.79 5.05 -4.30
CA LEU A 50 -13.55 3.90 -3.43
C LEU A 50 -13.44 4.40 -2.00
N ARG A 51 -14.44 4.06 -1.18
CA ARG A 51 -14.45 4.36 0.24
C ARG A 51 -14.10 3.11 1.03
N ILE A 52 -13.10 3.20 1.89
CA ILE A 52 -12.57 2.09 2.69
C ILE A 52 -12.74 2.44 4.16
N ALA A 53 -13.43 1.58 4.90
CA ALA A 53 -13.66 1.69 6.33
C ALA A 53 -13.34 0.33 6.98
N GLY A 54 -12.22 0.25 7.71
CA GLY A 54 -11.75 -1.02 8.25
C GLY A 54 -11.45 -2.04 7.17
N ALA A 55 -12.07 -3.21 7.25
CA ALA A 55 -11.91 -4.32 6.30
C ALA A 55 -12.96 -4.33 5.17
N ALA A 56 -13.74 -3.27 5.01
CA ALA A 56 -14.76 -3.17 3.98
C ALA A 56 -14.53 -1.96 3.07
N ALA A 57 -14.76 -2.16 1.78
CA ALA A 57 -14.72 -1.11 0.78
C ALA A 57 -16.05 -1.02 0.03
N THR A 58 -16.34 0.17 -0.47
CA THR A 58 -17.50 0.43 -1.33
C THR A 58 -17.00 1.12 -2.59
N TRP A 59 -17.22 0.49 -3.73
CA TRP A 59 -16.93 1.01 -5.05
C TRP A 59 -18.16 1.67 -5.64
N THR A 60 -18.03 2.93 -6.03
CA THR A 60 -19.12 3.71 -6.59
C THR A 60 -18.71 4.31 -7.93
N THR A 61 -19.59 4.17 -8.91
CA THR A 61 -19.50 4.79 -10.23
C THR A 61 -20.83 5.50 -10.54
N PRO A 62 -20.94 6.32 -11.59
CA PRO A 62 -22.21 6.92 -11.98
C PRO A 62 -23.34 5.89 -12.19
N GLU A 63 -22.98 4.68 -12.62
CA GLU A 63 -23.94 3.62 -12.97
C GLU A 63 -24.54 2.91 -11.75
N ASN A 64 -23.81 2.86 -10.61
CA ASN A 64 -24.27 2.13 -9.42
C ASN A 64 -24.58 3.03 -8.23
N GLN A 65 -24.65 4.34 -8.41
CA GLN A 65 -25.05 5.28 -7.37
C GLN A 65 -26.53 5.11 -6.98
N PRO A 66 -26.90 5.42 -5.71
CA PRO A 66 -26.02 5.90 -4.61
C PRO A 66 -25.35 4.77 -3.81
N ASP A 67 -25.80 3.52 -3.96
CA ASP A 67 -25.46 2.42 -3.04
C ASP A 67 -24.03 1.90 -3.23
N GLY A 68 -23.55 1.87 -4.47
CA GLY A 68 -22.25 1.30 -4.82
C GLY A 68 -22.21 -0.23 -4.64
N THR A 69 -21.03 -0.80 -4.87
CA THR A 69 -20.76 -2.23 -4.65
C THR A 69 -19.83 -2.40 -3.46
N ARG A 70 -20.30 -3.11 -2.44
CA ARG A 70 -19.55 -3.38 -1.21
C ARG A 70 -18.78 -4.70 -1.33
N PHE A 71 -17.52 -4.70 -0.86
CA PHE A 71 -16.67 -5.89 -0.84
C PHE A 71 -15.64 -5.82 0.29
N ALA A 72 -15.04 -6.97 0.62
CA ALA A 72 -14.00 -7.05 1.64
C ALA A 72 -12.64 -6.65 1.06
N VAL A 73 -11.83 -5.98 1.87
CA VAL A 73 -10.43 -5.64 1.53
C VAL A 73 -9.48 -6.02 2.64
N THR A 74 -8.24 -6.32 2.24
CA THR A 74 -7.10 -6.48 3.12
C THR A 74 -6.20 -5.27 2.99
N ARG A 75 -5.82 -4.67 4.12
CA ARG A 75 -4.92 -3.52 4.20
C ARG A 75 -3.48 -3.97 4.34
N PHE A 76 -2.59 -3.34 3.60
CA PHE A 76 -1.15 -3.52 3.69
C PHE A 76 -0.45 -2.16 3.79
N ALA A 77 0.44 -2.00 4.77
CA ALA A 77 1.27 -0.82 4.91
C ALA A 77 2.68 -1.11 4.38
N GLY A 78 3.05 -0.42 3.31
CA GLY A 78 4.39 -0.47 2.73
C GLY A 78 5.32 0.59 3.30
N ASN A 79 6.44 0.83 2.65
CA ASN A 79 7.41 1.83 3.10
C ASN A 79 6.96 3.27 2.82
N ASN A 80 6.14 3.49 1.80
CA ASN A 80 5.79 4.83 1.32
C ASN A 80 4.29 4.99 1.06
N GLY A 81 3.45 4.14 1.61
CA GLY A 81 2.00 4.24 1.41
C GLY A 81 1.26 3.00 1.82
N LEU A 82 -0.02 3.01 1.54
CA LEU A 82 -0.95 1.91 1.82
C LEU A 82 -1.34 1.19 0.54
N GLY A 83 -1.54 -0.12 0.66
CA GLY A 83 -2.20 -0.95 -0.32
C GLY A 83 -3.48 -1.56 0.26
N PHE A 84 -4.47 -1.73 -0.57
CA PHE A 84 -5.71 -2.45 -0.26
C PHE A 84 -6.01 -3.41 -1.39
N SER A 85 -6.29 -4.66 -1.05
CA SER A 85 -6.58 -5.70 -2.03
C SER A 85 -7.92 -6.35 -1.75
N GLY A 86 -8.69 -6.60 -2.77
CA GLY A 86 -9.99 -7.28 -2.68
C GLY A 86 -10.47 -7.79 -4.03
N THR A 87 -11.69 -8.28 -4.05
CA THR A 87 -12.35 -8.77 -5.27
C THR A 87 -13.67 -8.04 -5.44
N LEU A 88 -13.79 -7.28 -6.51
CA LEU A 88 -14.98 -6.53 -6.88
C LEU A 88 -15.69 -7.27 -8.01
N ASP A 89 -16.89 -7.80 -7.74
CA ASP A 89 -17.70 -8.56 -8.71
C ASP A 89 -16.91 -9.63 -9.48
N GLY A 90 -16.08 -10.41 -8.74
CA GLY A 90 -15.24 -11.46 -9.32
C GLY A 90 -13.93 -10.96 -9.97
N THR A 91 -13.66 -9.68 -10.00
CA THR A 91 -12.46 -9.07 -10.57
C THR A 91 -11.53 -8.59 -9.46
N ALA A 92 -10.25 -8.95 -9.53
CA ALA A 92 -9.24 -8.49 -8.59
C ALA A 92 -9.10 -6.96 -8.65
N LEU A 93 -9.14 -6.32 -7.49
CA LEU A 93 -8.91 -4.89 -7.31
C LEU A 93 -7.77 -4.69 -6.33
N THR A 94 -6.80 -3.87 -6.71
CA THR A 94 -5.77 -3.37 -5.81
C THR A 94 -5.77 -1.84 -5.84
N ALA A 95 -5.86 -1.23 -4.68
CA ALA A 95 -5.76 0.21 -4.52
C ALA A 95 -4.47 0.57 -3.79
N THR A 96 -3.80 1.63 -4.22
CA THR A 96 -2.64 2.20 -3.52
C THR A 96 -2.89 3.66 -3.21
N LEU A 97 -2.42 4.06 -2.03
CA LEU A 97 -2.47 5.42 -1.52
C LEU A 97 -1.07 5.84 -1.14
N THR A 98 -0.53 6.87 -1.78
CA THR A 98 0.80 7.42 -1.49
C THR A 98 0.72 8.90 -1.15
N PRO A 99 1.52 9.41 -0.18
CA PRO A 99 1.58 10.84 0.09
C PRO A 99 1.99 11.63 -1.15
N GLY A 100 1.31 12.73 -1.40
CA GLY A 100 1.61 13.61 -2.51
C GLY A 100 0.53 14.65 -2.72
N ASP A 101 0.91 15.83 -3.20
CA ASP A 101 -0.05 16.85 -3.61
C ASP A 101 -0.75 16.39 -4.88
N CYS A 102 -2.06 16.20 -4.80
CA CYS A 102 -2.87 15.66 -5.88
C CYS A 102 -4.03 16.61 -6.19
N ASN A 103 -4.22 16.92 -7.47
CA ASN A 103 -5.34 17.66 -7.99
C ASN A 103 -6.18 16.78 -8.92
N ASP A 104 -7.49 16.85 -8.81
CA ASP A 104 -8.41 16.03 -9.60
C ASP A 104 -8.59 16.50 -11.06
N GLY A 105 -7.94 17.59 -11.43
CA GLY A 105 -8.03 18.19 -12.78
C GLY A 105 -9.34 18.93 -13.07
N MET A 106 -10.30 18.94 -12.13
CA MET A 106 -11.65 19.51 -12.34
C MET A 106 -12.03 20.57 -11.32
N SER A 107 -11.38 20.58 -10.15
CA SER A 107 -11.68 21.52 -9.06
C SER A 107 -10.40 22.17 -8.54
N ASP A 108 -10.56 23.19 -7.70
CA ASP A 108 -9.45 23.81 -6.98
C ASP A 108 -9.00 22.99 -5.75
N ARG A 109 -9.50 21.76 -5.61
CA ARG A 109 -9.18 20.89 -4.47
C ARG A 109 -7.74 20.41 -4.57
N ARG A 110 -7.10 20.37 -3.41
CA ARG A 110 -5.80 19.75 -3.21
C ARG A 110 -5.96 18.59 -2.23
N PHE A 111 -5.59 17.43 -2.67
CA PHE A 111 -5.69 16.19 -1.90
C PHE A 111 -4.32 15.82 -1.36
N PRO A 112 -4.25 15.29 -0.13
CA PRO A 112 -2.97 14.94 0.50
C PRO A 112 -2.32 13.67 -0.05
N PHE A 113 -3.06 12.90 -0.86
CA PHE A 113 -2.60 11.61 -1.37
C PHE A 113 -2.88 11.43 -2.86
N VAL A 114 -1.99 10.71 -3.51
CA VAL A 114 -2.19 10.16 -4.85
C VAL A 114 -2.77 8.75 -4.73
N ALA A 115 -3.77 8.43 -5.55
CA ALA A 115 -4.40 7.13 -5.59
C ALA A 115 -4.19 6.44 -6.95
N THR A 116 -3.95 5.15 -6.91
CA THR A 116 -3.91 4.30 -8.12
C THR A 116 -4.74 3.05 -7.87
N ILE A 117 -5.63 2.72 -8.79
CA ILE A 117 -6.43 1.51 -8.77
C ILE A 117 -6.01 0.61 -9.92
N ALA A 118 -5.65 -0.63 -9.62
CA ALA A 118 -5.56 -1.70 -10.61
C ALA A 118 -6.84 -2.54 -10.49
N LEU A 119 -7.65 -2.54 -11.54
CA LEU A 119 -8.91 -3.28 -11.62
C LEU A 119 -8.93 -4.12 -12.89
N GLY A 120 -8.82 -5.43 -12.73
CA GLY A 120 -8.62 -6.30 -13.88
C GLY A 120 -7.32 -5.97 -14.61
N GLY A 121 -7.41 -5.67 -15.90
CA GLY A 121 -6.28 -5.23 -16.71
C GLY A 121 -6.10 -3.71 -16.82
N GLU A 122 -6.94 -2.94 -16.13
CA GLU A 122 -6.95 -1.47 -16.21
C GLU A 122 -6.26 -0.85 -14.99
N THR A 123 -5.62 0.30 -15.23
CA THR A 123 -5.06 1.16 -14.19
C THR A 123 -5.76 2.51 -14.20
N LEU A 124 -6.37 2.87 -13.08
CA LEU A 124 -7.06 4.15 -12.89
C LEU A 124 -6.25 5.03 -11.96
N GLN A 125 -6.14 6.30 -12.29
CA GLN A 125 -5.45 7.30 -11.48
C GLN A 125 -6.46 8.21 -10.79
N GLY A 126 -6.09 8.69 -9.61
CA GLY A 126 -6.92 9.62 -8.87
C GLY A 126 -6.21 10.19 -7.66
N CYS A 127 -6.99 10.80 -6.79
CA CYS A 127 -6.53 11.40 -5.55
C CYS A 127 -7.16 10.70 -4.35
N GLY A 128 -6.57 10.90 -3.18
CA GLY A 128 -7.07 10.33 -1.95
C GLY A 128 -7.04 11.30 -0.79
N TYR A 129 -7.91 11.04 0.18
CA TYR A 129 -7.97 11.73 1.46
C TYR A 129 -8.51 10.79 2.54
N THR A 130 -8.43 11.21 3.79
CA THR A 130 -9.04 10.49 4.91
C THR A 130 -9.96 11.42 5.69
N ASP A 131 -10.75 10.86 6.60
CA ASP A 131 -11.58 11.64 7.52
C ASP A 131 -10.78 12.48 8.53
N GLN A 132 -9.46 12.21 8.66
CA GLN A 132 -8.54 12.98 9.50
C GLN A 132 -7.62 13.90 8.66
N GLN A 133 -7.42 13.59 7.39
CA GLN A 133 -6.55 14.32 6.46
C GLN A 133 -7.36 14.68 5.20
N MET A 134 -8.19 15.69 5.36
CA MET A 134 -9.11 16.13 4.31
C MET A 134 -8.39 16.90 3.20
N PHE A 135 -8.99 16.94 2.04
CA PHE A 135 -8.58 17.85 0.98
C PHE A 135 -8.85 19.31 1.38
N THR A 136 -8.09 20.22 0.77
CA THR A 136 -8.29 21.68 0.88
C THR A 136 -8.90 22.23 -0.41
N GLY A 137 -9.40 23.47 -0.40
CA GLY A 137 -10.10 24.10 -1.51
C GLY A 137 -11.62 23.98 -1.42
N ASP A 138 -12.32 24.60 -2.36
CA ASP A 138 -13.77 24.66 -2.34
C ASP A 138 -14.40 23.28 -2.44
N LYS A 139 -15.40 23.05 -1.58
CA LYS A 139 -16.33 21.95 -1.80
C LYS A 139 -17.02 22.21 -3.12
N ALA A 140 -17.14 21.19 -3.95
CA ALA A 140 -17.86 21.33 -5.22
C ALA A 140 -19.20 22.03 -5.03
N PRO A 141 -19.64 22.80 -6.01
CA PRO A 141 -20.94 23.48 -5.98
C PRO A 141 -22.08 22.48 -5.84
#